data_498359a3e2b2d24f2afb80d17f89c666
#
_entry.id   498359a3e2b2d24f2afb80d17f89c666
#
_cell.length_a   1.000
_cell.length_b   1.000
_cell.length_c   1.000
_cell.angle_alpha   90.00
_cell.angle_beta   90.00
_cell.angle_gamma   90.00
#
_symmetry.space_group_name_H-M   'P 1'
#
loop_
_entity.id
_entity.type
_entity.pdbx_description
1 polymer ?
#
loop_
_entity_poly.entity_id
_entity_poly.type
_entity_poly.pdbx_seq_one_letter_code
_entity_poly.pdbx_strand_id
1 'polypeptide(L)'
;MAGQVWAVNSLGGYMYSRQLSNVLRMAVQPLVKFRQFADVRDASQQGKKKGDIFTWDVFSDVATAGGVLTETNTMPETNFTIVQGTLTITEAGNSVPYSGKLDNLSKFPVMELVQKVLKNDAVKTFDRLAWTQFNQTLLRAVSTETAGTSALSFTTNGTATATNSAAYGNVHAKKIVDTMKERNIPAYLGDDYYALAWPTTLRTFKNNLETIHQYSDTGFKLIMNGEIGRYENVRYVEQTNITKGISTDGSTSTSTGTGGAWANNLSDWIFFFGNDTVAEAIAVPEEMRGKIPSDYGRSKGVAWYYLGGFGIVHTLAANARIVKWDSAA
;
A
#
# COMPACT_ATOMS: atom_id res chain seq x y z
N MET A 1 -4.22 32.09 9.75
CA MET A 1 -5.05 30.93 9.38
C MET A 1 -5.07 30.84 7.86
N ALA A 2 -4.51 29.77 7.32
CA ALA A 2 -4.66 29.45 5.90
C ALA A 2 -5.99 28.72 5.72
N GLY A 3 -6.95 29.32 5.06
CA GLY A 3 -8.25 28.72 4.78
C GLY A 3 -8.84 29.27 3.49
N GLN A 4 -9.92 28.65 3.00
CA GLN A 4 -10.62 29.12 1.81
C GLN A 4 -11.25 30.48 2.08
N VAL A 5 -10.85 31.49 1.35
CA VAL A 5 -11.30 32.86 1.51
C VAL A 5 -11.99 33.38 0.26
N TRP A 6 -12.87 34.40 0.43
CA TRP A 6 -13.52 35.07 -0.69
C TRP A 6 -12.58 36.10 -1.32
N ALA A 7 -11.90 35.72 -2.37
CA ALA A 7 -11.08 36.60 -3.20
C ALA A 7 -10.85 36.03 -4.59
N VAL A 8 -10.71 36.87 -5.58
CA VAL A 8 -10.37 36.49 -6.94
C VAL A 8 -8.93 36.03 -6.96
N ASN A 9 -8.64 34.94 -7.69
CA ASN A 9 -7.28 34.33 -7.79
C ASN A 9 -6.65 33.88 -6.46
N SER A 10 -7.50 33.63 -5.45
CA SER A 10 -7.11 32.97 -4.21
C SER A 10 -7.66 31.56 -4.14
N LEU A 11 -7.38 30.84 -3.03
CA LEU A 11 -7.81 29.46 -2.82
C LEU A 11 -9.31 29.19 -3.04
N GLY A 12 -10.19 30.20 -2.89
CA GLY A 12 -11.64 30.09 -3.14
C GLY A 12 -12.14 30.89 -4.35
N GLY A 13 -11.27 31.55 -5.11
CA GLY A 13 -11.62 32.58 -6.05
C GLY A 13 -12.56 32.15 -7.17
N TYR A 14 -12.35 30.98 -7.71
CA TYR A 14 -13.16 30.48 -8.84
C TYR A 14 -14.55 29.97 -8.44
N MET A 15 -14.88 29.89 -7.16
CA MET A 15 -16.21 29.46 -6.70
C MET A 15 -17.31 30.44 -6.92
N TYR A 16 -17.01 31.73 -7.18
CA TYR A 16 -18.00 32.79 -7.35
C TYR A 16 -18.02 33.43 -8.73
N SER A 17 -17.28 32.97 -9.68
CA SER A 17 -17.25 33.50 -11.04
C SER A 17 -18.67 33.57 -11.64
N ARG A 18 -19.03 34.73 -12.20
CA ARG A 18 -20.36 34.96 -12.79
C ARG A 18 -20.65 34.06 -14.01
N GLN A 19 -19.61 33.59 -14.67
CA GLN A 19 -19.72 32.76 -15.87
C GLN A 19 -19.44 31.27 -15.58
N LEU A 20 -19.47 30.86 -14.32
CA LEU A 20 -19.22 29.47 -13.96
C LEU A 20 -20.32 28.55 -14.47
N SER A 21 -19.90 27.42 -15.07
CA SER A 21 -20.80 26.32 -15.40
C SER A 21 -21.59 25.86 -14.16
N ASN A 22 -22.82 25.40 -14.35
CA ASN A 22 -23.59 24.78 -13.27
C ASN A 22 -23.01 23.44 -12.81
N VAL A 23 -22.07 22.86 -13.57
CA VAL A 23 -21.45 21.56 -13.29
C VAL A 23 -20.07 21.79 -12.69
N LEU A 24 -19.89 21.43 -11.43
CA LEU A 24 -18.58 21.35 -10.79
C LEU A 24 -17.93 20.01 -11.15
N ARG A 25 -16.77 20.08 -11.82
CA ARG A 25 -16.00 18.91 -12.21
C ARG A 25 -14.90 18.67 -11.20
N MET A 26 -14.69 17.40 -10.88
CA MET A 26 -13.63 16.97 -10.00
C MET A 26 -12.38 16.64 -10.81
N ALA A 27 -11.21 16.98 -10.26
CA ALA A 27 -9.93 16.56 -10.84
C ALA A 27 -9.79 15.03 -10.81
N VAL A 28 -8.94 14.51 -11.68
CA VAL A 28 -8.61 13.09 -11.75
C VAL A 28 -8.12 12.60 -10.39
N GLN A 29 -8.62 11.46 -9.95
CA GLN A 29 -8.23 10.82 -8.69
C GLN A 29 -7.32 9.62 -8.96
N PRO A 30 -6.31 9.38 -8.12
CA PRO A 30 -5.44 8.22 -8.25
C PRO A 30 -6.17 6.92 -7.86
N LEU A 31 -5.64 5.78 -8.34
CA LEU A 31 -6.09 4.45 -7.95
C LEU A 31 -5.48 4.09 -6.58
N VAL A 32 -6.33 3.89 -5.61
CA VAL A 32 -6.02 3.54 -4.22
C VAL A 32 -6.26 2.06 -4.02
N LYS A 33 -5.25 1.29 -3.59
CA LYS A 33 -5.33 -0.17 -3.59
C LYS A 33 -4.75 -0.88 -2.36
N PHE A 34 -3.85 -0.28 -1.59
CA PHE A 34 -3.17 -0.95 -0.49
C PHE A 34 -4.08 -1.28 0.70
N ARG A 35 -4.92 -0.32 1.14
CA ARG A 35 -5.80 -0.52 2.30
C ARG A 35 -6.74 -1.72 2.13
N GLN A 36 -7.19 -2.00 0.91
CA GLN A 36 -8.13 -3.12 0.65
C GLN A 36 -7.55 -4.51 0.95
N PHE A 37 -6.21 -4.62 1.05
CA PHE A 37 -5.51 -5.86 1.36
C PHE A 37 -5.05 -5.93 2.82
N ALA A 38 -5.33 -4.92 3.63
CA ALA A 38 -5.09 -4.96 5.06
C ALA A 38 -6.23 -5.73 5.77
N ASP A 39 -5.87 -6.57 6.73
CA ASP A 39 -6.82 -7.30 7.57
C ASP A 39 -7.30 -6.39 8.70
N VAL A 40 -8.59 -6.08 8.71
CA VAL A 40 -9.17 -5.13 9.66
C VAL A 40 -9.48 -5.83 10.98
N ARG A 41 -8.95 -5.27 12.07
CA ARG A 41 -9.17 -5.72 13.45
C ARG A 41 -9.83 -4.63 14.28
N ASP A 42 -10.80 -5.00 15.09
CA ASP A 42 -11.43 -4.08 16.03
C ASP A 42 -10.52 -3.87 17.24
N ALA A 43 -10.05 -2.64 17.41
CA ALA A 43 -9.24 -2.19 18.54
C ALA A 43 -9.98 -1.18 19.42
N SER A 44 -11.31 -1.14 19.38
CA SER A 44 -12.13 -0.18 20.13
C SER A 44 -11.90 -0.21 21.63
N GLN A 45 -11.46 -1.35 22.16
CA GLN A 45 -11.14 -1.53 23.58
C GLN A 45 -9.76 -0.94 23.94
N GLN A 46 -8.77 -1.04 23.05
CA GLN A 46 -7.42 -0.52 23.29
C GLN A 46 -7.39 1.00 23.23
N GLY A 47 -8.00 1.62 22.22
CA GLY A 47 -8.00 3.08 22.05
C GLY A 47 -8.75 3.90 23.10
N LYS A 48 -9.45 3.24 24.03
CA LYS A 48 -10.34 3.91 25.00
C LYS A 48 -10.00 3.52 26.45
N LYS A 49 -8.80 3.70 26.95
CA LYS A 49 -8.36 3.47 28.34
C LYS A 49 -7.41 2.28 28.57
N LYS A 50 -6.95 1.57 27.55
CA LYS A 50 -6.06 0.41 27.69
C LYS A 50 -4.69 0.57 27.03
N GLY A 51 -4.29 1.81 26.72
CA GLY A 51 -3.02 2.10 26.03
C GLY A 51 -3.18 2.21 24.51
N ASP A 52 -2.11 2.51 23.86
CA ASP A 52 -1.99 2.81 22.42
C ASP A 52 -1.39 1.66 21.61
N ILE A 53 -1.07 0.54 22.26
CA ILE A 53 -0.44 -0.62 21.62
C ILE A 53 -1.49 -1.73 21.44
N PHE A 54 -1.68 -2.14 20.20
CA PHE A 54 -2.43 -3.34 19.84
C PHE A 54 -1.41 -4.45 19.52
N THR A 55 -1.57 -5.62 20.11
CA THR A 55 -0.63 -6.74 19.96
C THR A 55 -1.32 -7.98 19.45
N TRP A 56 -0.58 -8.80 18.72
CA TRP A 56 -0.97 -10.15 18.32
C TRP A 56 0.21 -11.09 18.46
N ASP A 57 -0.08 -12.35 18.68
CA ASP A 57 0.94 -13.37 18.86
C ASP A 57 1.04 -14.23 17.58
N VAL A 58 2.25 -14.41 17.12
CA VAL A 58 2.61 -15.27 15.99
C VAL A 58 3.44 -16.42 16.52
N PHE A 59 2.95 -17.64 16.45
CA PHE A 59 3.72 -18.82 16.81
C PHE A 59 4.45 -19.40 15.60
N SER A 60 5.67 -19.86 15.83
CA SER A 60 6.45 -20.59 14.82
C SER A 60 6.16 -22.08 14.89
N ASP A 61 6.32 -22.75 13.77
CA ASP A 61 6.26 -24.21 13.71
C ASP A 61 7.49 -24.81 14.38
N VAL A 62 7.37 -26.09 14.78
CA VAL A 62 8.45 -26.85 15.41
C VAL A 62 9.33 -27.45 14.33
N ALA A 63 10.65 -27.38 14.50
CA ALA A 63 11.56 -28.12 13.65
C ALA A 63 11.25 -29.62 13.74
N THR A 64 11.15 -30.28 12.57
CA THR A 64 10.83 -31.71 12.52
C THR A 64 11.92 -32.52 13.22
N ALA A 65 11.65 -32.94 14.44
CA ALA A 65 12.49 -33.83 15.23
C ALA A 65 11.84 -35.19 15.48
N GLY A 66 10.61 -35.39 14.97
CA GLY A 66 9.89 -36.66 15.04
C GLY A 66 10.53 -37.71 14.18
N GLY A 67 10.64 -38.94 14.70
CA GLY A 67 11.20 -40.09 14.00
C GLY A 67 10.73 -41.40 14.61
N VAL A 68 11.23 -42.52 14.07
CA VAL A 68 10.97 -43.85 14.62
C VAL A 68 11.69 -43.93 15.97
N LEU A 69 10.94 -44.24 17.01
CA LEU A 69 11.47 -44.41 18.36
C LEU A 69 12.05 -45.81 18.52
N THR A 70 13.20 -45.90 19.19
CA THR A 70 13.78 -47.17 19.66
C THR A 70 13.53 -47.29 21.15
N GLU A 71 13.31 -48.51 21.62
CA GLU A 71 12.95 -48.78 23.02
C GLU A 71 13.94 -48.23 24.05
N THR A 72 15.18 -48.00 23.62
CA THR A 72 16.28 -47.55 24.50
C THR A 72 16.52 -46.03 24.46
N ASN A 73 15.88 -45.28 23.54
CA ASN A 73 16.11 -43.86 23.37
C ASN A 73 14.97 -43.03 23.96
N THR A 74 15.32 -41.97 24.62
CA THR A 74 14.37 -40.98 25.10
C THR A 74 13.66 -40.30 23.91
N MET A 75 12.36 -40.06 24.04
CA MET A 75 11.59 -39.29 23.04
C MET A 75 12.22 -37.90 22.86
N PRO A 76 12.41 -37.42 21.61
CA PRO A 76 12.92 -36.08 21.38
C PRO A 76 11.92 -35.04 21.85
N GLU A 77 12.42 -34.04 22.57
CA GLU A 77 11.65 -32.90 23.05
C GLU A 77 12.01 -31.66 22.23
N THR A 78 11.01 -30.98 21.69
CA THR A 78 11.20 -29.75 20.89
C THR A 78 10.30 -28.64 21.38
N ASN A 79 10.80 -27.40 21.34
CA ASN A 79 10.09 -26.22 21.74
C ASN A 79 9.71 -25.38 20.52
N PHE A 80 8.56 -24.73 20.55
CA PHE A 80 8.17 -23.71 19.58
C PHE A 80 8.37 -22.32 20.21
N THR A 81 8.49 -21.29 19.36
CA THR A 81 8.63 -19.91 19.78
C THR A 81 7.38 -19.12 19.43
N ILE A 82 7.01 -18.21 20.33
CA ILE A 82 5.95 -17.23 20.08
C ILE A 82 6.61 -15.85 19.97
N VAL A 83 6.28 -15.15 18.90
CA VAL A 83 6.75 -13.78 18.64
C VAL A 83 5.55 -12.85 18.66
N GLN A 84 5.67 -11.76 19.38
CA GLN A 84 4.62 -10.76 19.44
C GLN A 84 4.82 -9.70 18.37
N GLY A 85 3.83 -9.52 17.51
CA GLY A 85 3.70 -8.37 16.63
C GLY A 85 3.00 -7.23 17.38
N THR A 86 3.40 -6.00 17.12
CA THR A 86 2.85 -4.81 17.78
C THR A 86 2.48 -3.75 16.75
N LEU A 87 1.41 -3.01 17.04
CA LEU A 87 0.93 -1.90 16.26
C LEU A 87 0.61 -0.75 17.22
N THR A 88 1.09 0.44 16.93
CA THR A 88 0.77 1.63 17.69
C THR A 88 -0.45 2.33 17.09
N ILE A 89 -1.44 2.57 17.91
CA ILE A 89 -2.64 3.33 17.52
C ILE A 89 -2.28 4.82 17.54
N THR A 90 -2.48 5.48 16.41
CA THR A 90 -2.17 6.90 16.21
C THR A 90 -3.40 7.65 15.72
N GLU A 91 -3.39 8.96 15.90
CA GLU A 91 -4.41 9.83 15.35
C GLU A 91 -4.06 10.22 13.93
N ALA A 92 -5.05 10.17 13.03
CA ALA A 92 -4.95 10.72 11.69
C ALA A 92 -6.15 11.63 11.42
N GLY A 93 -5.92 12.72 10.71
CA GLY A 93 -6.97 13.66 10.38
C GLY A 93 -6.48 14.80 9.51
N ASN A 94 -7.42 15.44 8.84
CA ASN A 94 -7.19 16.67 8.09
C ASN A 94 -8.43 17.55 8.15
N SER A 95 -8.26 18.86 8.00
CA SER A 95 -9.36 19.81 8.07
C SER A 95 -9.29 20.89 7.01
N VAL A 96 -10.44 21.29 6.50
CA VAL A 96 -10.57 22.43 5.59
C VAL A 96 -11.45 23.49 6.23
N PRO A 97 -10.87 24.60 6.69
CA PRO A 97 -11.63 25.73 7.19
C PRO A 97 -12.14 26.58 6.02
N TYR A 98 -13.31 27.20 6.19
CA TYR A 98 -13.87 28.15 5.24
C TYR A 98 -14.62 29.29 5.97
N SER A 99 -14.78 30.43 5.29
CA SER A 99 -15.43 31.56 5.87
C SER A 99 -16.96 31.58 5.63
N GLY A 100 -17.74 32.12 6.56
CA GLY A 100 -19.17 32.30 6.37
C GLY A 100 -19.52 33.18 5.17
N LYS A 101 -18.64 34.14 4.80
CA LYS A 101 -18.80 34.94 3.59
C LYS A 101 -18.74 34.08 2.32
N LEU A 102 -17.79 33.13 2.25
CA LEU A 102 -17.69 32.21 1.13
C LEU A 102 -18.94 31.31 1.05
N ASP A 103 -19.39 30.78 2.18
CA ASP A 103 -20.59 29.94 2.27
C ASP A 103 -21.84 30.63 1.74
N ASN A 104 -22.04 31.93 2.12
CA ASN A 104 -23.21 32.70 1.74
C ASN A 104 -23.17 33.21 0.28
N LEU A 105 -21.99 33.47 -0.28
CA LEU A 105 -21.86 34.08 -1.61
C LEU A 105 -21.49 33.06 -2.69
N SER A 106 -21.16 31.82 -2.33
CA SER A 106 -20.83 30.78 -3.28
C SER A 106 -22.07 30.31 -4.04
N LYS A 107 -21.88 30.04 -5.34
CA LYS A 107 -22.91 29.42 -6.18
C LYS A 107 -23.08 27.91 -5.85
N PHE A 108 -22.04 27.27 -5.30
CA PHE A 108 -22.02 25.84 -5.00
C PHE A 108 -22.09 25.61 -3.49
N PRO A 109 -22.62 24.45 -3.03
CA PRO A 109 -22.66 24.11 -1.63
C PRO A 109 -21.24 23.82 -1.12
N VAL A 110 -20.63 24.78 -0.45
CA VAL A 110 -19.22 24.73 0.00
C VAL A 110 -18.98 23.57 0.95
N MET A 111 -19.90 23.32 1.88
CA MET A 111 -19.79 22.25 2.86
C MET A 111 -19.73 20.86 2.19
N GLU A 112 -20.61 20.60 1.23
CA GLU A 112 -20.63 19.30 0.52
C GLU A 112 -19.38 19.09 -0.32
N LEU A 113 -18.88 20.16 -0.97
CA LEU A 113 -17.64 20.12 -1.72
C LEU A 113 -16.46 19.80 -0.81
N VAL A 114 -16.36 20.48 0.34
CA VAL A 114 -15.30 20.24 1.33
C VAL A 114 -15.35 18.81 1.86
N GLN A 115 -16.54 18.29 2.19
CA GLN A 115 -16.70 16.91 2.62
C GLN A 115 -16.22 15.91 1.56
N LYS A 116 -16.53 16.14 0.28
CA LYS A 116 -16.09 15.26 -0.81
C LYS A 116 -14.58 15.27 -0.99
N VAL A 117 -13.95 16.45 -0.89
CA VAL A 117 -12.48 16.58 -0.96
C VAL A 117 -11.82 15.89 0.22
N LEU A 118 -12.34 16.08 1.43
CA LEU A 118 -11.80 15.45 2.64
C LEU A 118 -11.97 13.94 2.63
N LYS A 119 -13.08 13.41 2.10
CA LYS A 119 -13.26 11.97 1.93
C LYS A 119 -12.17 11.36 1.02
N ASN A 120 -11.86 12.03 -0.08
CA ASN A 120 -10.81 11.57 -0.98
C ASN A 120 -9.42 11.66 -0.36
N ASP A 121 -9.18 12.71 0.44
CA ASP A 121 -7.94 12.87 1.19
C ASP A 121 -7.75 11.74 2.21
N ALA A 122 -8.80 11.42 2.97
CA ALA A 122 -8.78 10.31 3.92
C ALA A 122 -8.43 8.97 3.25
N VAL A 123 -9.09 8.65 2.12
CA VAL A 123 -8.82 7.41 1.38
C VAL A 123 -7.37 7.32 0.91
N LYS A 124 -6.80 8.42 0.41
CA LYS A 124 -5.39 8.48 -0.02
C LYS A 124 -4.43 8.33 1.17
N THR A 125 -4.76 8.96 2.29
CA THR A 125 -3.94 8.91 3.50
C THR A 125 -3.88 7.49 4.07
N PHE A 126 -5.01 6.80 4.19
CA PHE A 126 -5.05 5.42 4.66
C PHE A 126 -4.28 4.46 3.76
N ASP A 127 -4.41 4.64 2.45
CA ASP A 127 -3.66 3.85 1.48
C ASP A 127 -2.14 4.01 1.65
N ARG A 128 -1.70 5.25 1.90
CA ARG A 128 -0.29 5.55 2.16
C ARG A 128 0.19 4.95 3.48
N LEU A 129 -0.62 5.00 4.55
CA LEU A 129 -0.29 4.37 5.83
C LEU A 129 -0.17 2.85 5.68
N ALA A 130 -1.10 2.22 4.93
CA ALA A 130 -1.00 0.80 4.62
C ALA A 130 0.26 0.48 3.81
N TRP A 131 0.55 1.23 2.73
CA TRP A 131 1.76 1.07 1.93
C TRP A 131 3.04 1.14 2.75
N THR A 132 3.11 2.05 3.73
CA THR A 132 4.28 2.16 4.61
C THR A 132 4.58 0.84 5.31
N GLN A 133 3.54 0.09 5.70
CA GLN A 133 3.73 -1.22 6.34
C GLN A 133 4.15 -2.30 5.33
N PHE A 134 3.57 -2.31 4.13
CA PHE A 134 4.07 -3.19 3.06
C PHE A 134 5.55 -2.95 2.76
N ASN A 135 5.97 -1.69 2.79
CA ASN A 135 7.37 -1.32 2.52
C ASN A 135 8.36 -1.72 3.62
N GLN A 136 7.89 -2.03 4.84
CA GLN A 136 8.71 -2.51 5.94
C GLN A 136 9.08 -4.00 5.84
N THR A 137 8.62 -4.71 4.82
CA THR A 137 8.99 -6.13 4.64
C THR A 137 10.50 -6.34 4.64
N LEU A 138 10.95 -7.41 5.28
CA LEU A 138 12.35 -7.80 5.29
C LEU A 138 12.79 -8.55 4.04
N LEU A 139 11.85 -9.13 3.28
CA LEU A 139 12.16 -9.84 2.06
C LEU A 139 12.26 -8.89 0.88
N ARG A 140 13.45 -8.81 0.30
CA ARG A 140 13.72 -8.01 -0.91
C ARG A 140 14.19 -8.92 -2.04
N ALA A 141 13.62 -8.73 -3.21
CA ALA A 141 14.02 -9.41 -4.44
C ALA A 141 14.65 -8.35 -5.37
N VAL A 142 15.92 -8.48 -5.64
CA VAL A 142 16.69 -7.54 -6.46
C VAL A 142 17.25 -8.28 -7.66
N SER A 143 17.03 -7.76 -8.86
CA SER A 143 17.68 -8.28 -10.05
C SER A 143 19.16 -7.94 -10.04
N THR A 144 20.01 -8.95 -10.17
CA THR A 144 21.45 -8.78 -10.29
C THR A 144 21.92 -8.91 -11.74
N GLU A 145 21.00 -8.77 -12.67
CA GLU A 145 21.22 -9.04 -14.08
C GLU A 145 22.24 -8.11 -14.71
N THR A 146 23.24 -8.74 -15.33
CA THR A 146 24.01 -8.18 -16.41
C THR A 146 23.41 -8.74 -17.71
N ALA A 147 23.20 -7.92 -18.73
CA ALA A 147 22.49 -8.23 -19.97
C ALA A 147 22.37 -9.72 -20.33
N GLY A 148 21.16 -10.27 -20.25
CA GLY A 148 20.82 -11.60 -20.73
C GLY A 148 20.72 -12.72 -19.67
N THR A 149 21.07 -12.46 -18.41
CA THR A 149 20.86 -13.44 -17.32
C THR A 149 19.82 -12.93 -16.33
N SER A 150 18.79 -13.70 -16.08
CA SER A 150 17.72 -13.37 -15.13
C SER A 150 18.08 -13.78 -13.70
N ALA A 151 19.27 -13.39 -13.24
CA ALA A 151 19.68 -13.63 -11.87
C ALA A 151 18.87 -12.76 -10.90
N LEU A 152 18.36 -13.34 -9.83
CA LEU A 152 17.59 -12.67 -8.80
C LEU A 152 18.23 -12.96 -7.44
N SER A 153 18.59 -11.92 -6.71
CA SER A 153 19.09 -12.03 -5.34
C SER A 153 17.97 -11.72 -4.36
N PHE A 154 17.83 -12.59 -3.35
CA PHE A 154 16.90 -12.37 -2.25
C PHE A 154 17.66 -11.99 -0.99
N THR A 155 17.24 -10.90 -0.35
CA THR A 155 17.73 -10.50 0.95
C THR A 155 16.63 -10.63 2.00
N THR A 156 17.04 -10.87 3.24
CA THR A 156 16.15 -11.12 4.38
C THR A 156 16.32 -10.11 5.51
N ASN A 157 17.09 -9.05 5.26
CA ASN A 157 17.38 -8.00 6.23
C ASN A 157 16.66 -6.67 5.95
N GLY A 158 15.77 -6.65 4.94
CA GLY A 158 15.04 -5.44 4.55
C GLY A 158 15.85 -4.44 3.72
N THR A 159 17.09 -4.78 3.35
CA THR A 159 17.98 -3.90 2.57
C THR A 159 18.31 -4.57 1.24
N ALA A 160 18.18 -3.82 0.14
CA ALA A 160 18.64 -4.28 -1.15
C ALA A 160 20.18 -4.22 -1.20
N THR A 161 20.82 -5.34 -1.54
CA THR A 161 22.29 -5.46 -1.55
C THR A 161 22.91 -5.27 -2.92
N ALA A 162 22.11 -5.20 -3.97
CA ALA A 162 22.57 -5.04 -5.34
C ALA A 162 21.83 -3.88 -6.03
N THR A 163 22.52 -3.21 -6.95
CA THR A 163 21.90 -2.24 -7.84
C THR A 163 21.09 -2.95 -8.90
N ASN A 164 19.84 -2.59 -9.05
CA ASN A 164 18.96 -3.14 -10.06
C ASN A 164 18.77 -2.14 -11.21
N SER A 165 19.24 -2.49 -12.38
CA SER A 165 19.00 -1.75 -13.62
C SER A 165 18.06 -2.47 -14.59
N ALA A 166 17.61 -3.69 -14.23
CA ALA A 166 16.76 -4.51 -15.07
C ALA A 166 15.29 -4.19 -14.87
N ALA A 167 14.54 -4.15 -15.96
CA ALA A 167 13.10 -4.04 -15.91
C ALA A 167 12.47 -5.38 -15.47
N TYR A 168 11.36 -5.28 -14.76
CA TYR A 168 10.60 -6.46 -14.33
C TYR A 168 10.03 -7.21 -15.53
N GLY A 169 10.28 -8.52 -15.60
CA GLY A 169 9.83 -9.39 -16.69
C GLY A 169 9.28 -10.74 -16.18
N ASN A 170 8.81 -11.56 -17.13
CA ASN A 170 8.17 -12.85 -16.84
C ASN A 170 9.07 -13.84 -16.10
N VAL A 171 10.38 -13.83 -16.36
CA VAL A 171 11.32 -14.71 -15.68
C VAL A 171 11.48 -14.36 -14.20
N HIS A 172 11.47 -13.04 -13.91
CA HIS A 172 11.51 -12.56 -12.53
C HIS A 172 10.24 -12.94 -11.76
N ALA A 173 9.07 -12.85 -12.42
CA ALA A 173 7.80 -13.30 -11.85
C ALA A 173 7.87 -14.76 -11.40
N LYS A 174 8.33 -15.66 -12.27
CA LYS A 174 8.45 -17.09 -11.97
C LYS A 174 9.34 -17.34 -10.75
N LYS A 175 10.53 -16.73 -10.71
CA LYS A 175 11.48 -16.93 -9.59
C LYS A 175 10.93 -16.39 -8.26
N ILE A 176 10.21 -15.27 -8.28
CA ILE A 176 9.59 -14.74 -7.07
C ILE A 176 8.51 -15.69 -6.56
N VAL A 177 7.65 -16.18 -7.45
CA VAL A 177 6.58 -17.11 -7.09
C VAL A 177 7.15 -18.44 -6.56
N ASP A 178 8.20 -18.97 -7.21
CA ASP A 178 8.86 -20.18 -6.74
C ASP A 178 9.41 -19.98 -5.31
N THR A 179 10.08 -18.85 -5.06
CA THR A 179 10.58 -18.52 -3.72
C THR A 179 9.44 -18.37 -2.70
N MET A 180 8.29 -17.76 -3.09
CA MET A 180 7.14 -17.66 -2.20
C MET A 180 6.57 -19.03 -1.84
N LYS A 181 6.48 -19.95 -2.80
CA LYS A 181 6.01 -21.32 -2.59
C LYS A 181 6.99 -22.15 -1.76
N GLU A 182 8.30 -22.08 -2.04
CA GLU A 182 9.34 -22.75 -1.27
C GLU A 182 9.40 -22.29 0.18
N ARG A 183 9.06 -21.03 0.45
CA ARG A 183 8.94 -20.48 1.80
C ARG A 183 7.60 -20.79 2.46
N ASN A 184 6.73 -21.56 1.82
CA ASN A 184 5.39 -21.89 2.30
C ASN A 184 4.53 -20.68 2.65
N ILE A 185 4.67 -19.59 1.89
CA ILE A 185 3.81 -18.40 2.08
C ILE A 185 2.39 -18.77 1.63
N PRO A 186 1.38 -18.66 2.52
CA PRO A 186 0.01 -19.00 2.15
C PRO A 186 -0.52 -18.04 1.10
N ALA A 187 -1.23 -18.58 0.11
CA ALA A 187 -1.87 -17.76 -0.92
C ALA A 187 -2.97 -16.88 -0.32
N TYR A 188 -3.27 -15.77 -0.97
CA TYR A 188 -4.29 -14.81 -0.49
C TYR A 188 -5.70 -15.31 -0.73
N LEU A 189 -5.98 -15.86 -1.91
CA LEU A 189 -7.30 -16.38 -2.29
C LEU A 189 -7.16 -17.66 -3.11
N GLY A 190 -7.57 -18.79 -2.53
CA GLY A 190 -7.33 -20.11 -3.14
C GLY A 190 -5.84 -20.35 -3.31
N ASP A 191 -5.37 -20.49 -4.57
CA ASP A 191 -3.95 -20.67 -4.89
C ASP A 191 -3.28 -19.38 -5.42
N ASP A 192 -4.00 -18.24 -5.37
CA ASP A 192 -3.55 -17.01 -5.98
C ASP A 192 -2.87 -16.08 -4.98
N TYR A 193 -1.72 -15.56 -5.37
CA TYR A 193 -1.05 -14.41 -4.75
C TYR A 193 -1.49 -13.11 -5.41
N TYR A 194 -1.23 -11.99 -4.77
CA TYR A 194 -1.45 -10.67 -5.35
C TYR A 194 -0.14 -9.91 -5.49
N ALA A 195 -0.10 -9.05 -6.52
CA ALA A 195 1.02 -8.15 -6.76
C ALA A 195 0.49 -6.73 -7.00
N LEU A 196 0.98 -5.78 -6.22
CA LEU A 196 0.67 -4.35 -6.37
C LEU A 196 1.84 -3.63 -7.01
N ALA A 197 1.57 -2.92 -8.10
CA ALA A 197 2.61 -2.22 -8.85
C ALA A 197 2.10 -0.97 -9.58
N TRP A 198 3.03 -0.16 -10.03
CA TRP A 198 2.76 0.93 -10.96
C TRP A 198 2.51 0.42 -12.38
N PRO A 199 1.65 1.07 -13.18
CA PRO A 199 1.41 0.67 -14.57
C PRO A 199 2.67 0.64 -15.43
N THR A 200 3.56 1.62 -15.24
CA THR A 200 4.83 1.70 -16.01
C THR A 200 5.84 0.65 -15.59
N THR A 201 5.86 0.25 -14.31
CA THR A 201 6.73 -0.83 -13.80
C THR A 201 6.38 -2.17 -14.45
N LEU A 202 5.11 -2.41 -14.73
CA LEU A 202 4.62 -3.61 -15.40
C LEU A 202 4.73 -3.56 -16.92
N ARG A 203 5.24 -2.46 -17.53
CA ARG A 203 5.23 -2.31 -19.00
C ARG A 203 6.01 -3.41 -19.71
N THR A 204 7.24 -3.68 -19.28
CA THR A 204 8.07 -4.72 -19.90
C THR A 204 7.46 -6.10 -19.73
N PHE A 205 6.89 -6.38 -18.55
CA PHE A 205 6.16 -7.63 -18.29
C PHE A 205 4.95 -7.78 -19.23
N LYS A 206 4.14 -6.73 -19.42
CA LYS A 206 3.03 -6.74 -20.38
C LYS A 206 3.49 -7.02 -21.80
N ASN A 207 4.56 -6.36 -22.25
CA ASN A 207 5.11 -6.59 -23.57
C ASN A 207 5.59 -8.04 -23.78
N ASN A 208 6.17 -8.64 -22.74
CA ASN A 208 6.56 -10.06 -22.79
C ASN A 208 5.35 -10.99 -22.90
N LEU A 209 4.25 -10.66 -22.20
CA LEU A 209 3.00 -11.43 -22.28
C LEU A 209 2.32 -11.27 -23.65
N GLU A 210 2.33 -10.08 -24.24
CA GLU A 210 1.80 -9.84 -25.57
C GLU A 210 2.42 -10.77 -26.62
N THR A 211 3.73 -10.97 -26.55
CA THR A 211 4.44 -11.88 -27.44
C THR A 211 3.96 -13.34 -27.29
N ILE A 212 3.63 -13.76 -26.07
CA ILE A 212 3.12 -15.11 -25.79
C ILE A 212 1.67 -15.26 -26.25
N HIS A 213 0.85 -14.22 -26.05
CA HIS A 213 -0.57 -14.23 -26.35
C HIS A 213 -0.91 -14.07 -27.83
N GLN A 214 0.01 -13.57 -28.66
CA GLN A 214 -0.20 -13.39 -30.11
C GLN A 214 -0.58 -14.66 -30.85
N TYR A 215 -0.28 -15.83 -30.30
CA TYR A 215 -0.57 -17.14 -30.89
C TYR A 215 -1.86 -17.80 -30.41
N SER A 216 -2.67 -17.11 -29.59
CA SER A 216 -3.90 -17.66 -29.04
C SER A 216 -5.09 -16.73 -29.27
N ASP A 217 -6.24 -17.26 -29.76
CA ASP A 217 -7.47 -16.48 -29.95
C ASP A 217 -7.98 -15.81 -28.67
N THR A 218 -7.81 -16.48 -27.52
CA THR A 218 -8.16 -15.92 -26.22
C THR A 218 -7.17 -14.83 -25.80
N GLY A 219 -5.89 -15.00 -26.13
CA GLY A 219 -4.83 -14.03 -25.88
C GLY A 219 -5.05 -12.71 -26.61
N PHE A 220 -5.51 -12.77 -27.84
CA PHE A 220 -5.80 -11.57 -28.64
C PHE A 220 -6.87 -10.67 -28.00
N LYS A 221 -7.93 -11.25 -27.43
CA LYS A 221 -8.96 -10.51 -26.71
C LYS A 221 -8.42 -9.82 -25.44
N LEU A 222 -7.53 -10.50 -24.71
CA LEU A 222 -6.89 -9.95 -23.51
C LEU A 222 -5.97 -8.78 -23.85
N ILE A 223 -5.19 -8.89 -24.94
CA ILE A 223 -4.34 -7.81 -25.44
C ILE A 223 -5.18 -6.57 -25.79
N MET A 224 -6.27 -6.74 -26.49
CA MET A 224 -7.16 -5.64 -26.90
C MET A 224 -7.80 -4.93 -25.70
N ASN A 225 -8.07 -5.64 -24.63
CA ASN A 225 -8.61 -5.07 -23.39
C ASN A 225 -7.53 -4.48 -22.46
N GLY A 226 -6.25 -4.69 -22.76
CA GLY A 226 -5.14 -4.24 -21.88
C GLY A 226 -5.12 -4.90 -20.51
N GLU A 227 -5.76 -6.05 -20.39
CA GLU A 227 -5.88 -6.80 -19.14
C GLU A 227 -4.60 -7.62 -18.89
N ILE A 228 -4.01 -7.53 -17.70
CA ILE A 228 -2.83 -8.33 -17.34
C ILE A 228 -3.25 -9.76 -16.96
N GLY A 229 -4.43 -9.90 -16.38
CA GLY A 229 -4.97 -11.19 -15.96
C GLY A 229 -4.20 -11.83 -14.83
N ARG A 230 -4.15 -13.16 -14.84
CA ARG A 230 -3.46 -14.04 -13.89
C ARG A 230 -2.24 -14.66 -14.58
N TYR A 231 -1.07 -14.53 -13.97
CA TYR A 231 0.15 -15.17 -14.47
C TYR A 231 0.90 -15.84 -13.32
N GLU A 232 1.24 -17.13 -13.46
CA GLU A 232 1.93 -17.94 -12.43
C GLU A 232 1.26 -17.87 -11.05
N ASN A 233 -0.07 -17.97 -11.01
CA ASN A 233 -0.87 -17.81 -9.78
C ASN A 233 -0.72 -16.44 -9.09
N VAL A 234 -0.33 -15.39 -9.83
CA VAL A 234 -0.27 -14.02 -9.33
C VAL A 234 -1.30 -13.16 -10.06
N ARG A 235 -2.11 -12.43 -9.32
CA ARG A 235 -3.02 -11.40 -9.82
C ARG A 235 -2.37 -10.04 -9.68
N TYR A 236 -2.14 -9.38 -10.79
CA TYR A 236 -1.51 -8.06 -10.83
C TYR A 236 -2.55 -6.96 -10.72
N VAL A 237 -2.36 -6.08 -9.75
CA VAL A 237 -3.23 -4.94 -9.49
C VAL A 237 -2.43 -3.65 -9.63
N GLU A 238 -2.92 -2.74 -10.46
CA GLU A 238 -2.29 -1.44 -10.66
C GLU A 238 -2.73 -0.44 -9.61
N GLN A 239 -1.79 0.37 -9.16
CA GLN A 239 -2.01 1.49 -8.27
C GLN A 239 -1.32 2.75 -8.81
N THR A 240 -1.82 3.93 -8.47
CA THR A 240 -1.25 5.22 -8.89
C THR A 240 -1.22 6.26 -7.78
N ASN A 241 -1.68 5.90 -6.58
CA ASN A 241 -1.72 6.83 -5.45
C ASN A 241 -0.34 7.09 -4.86
N ILE A 242 0.45 6.03 -4.67
CA ILE A 242 1.81 6.17 -4.14
C ILE A 242 2.73 6.47 -5.32
N THR A 243 3.41 7.59 -5.28
CA THR A 243 4.35 8.00 -6.33
C THR A 243 5.57 7.10 -6.38
N LYS A 244 6.14 6.95 -7.59
CA LYS A 244 7.41 6.26 -7.76
C LYS A 244 8.52 6.95 -6.97
N GLY A 245 9.47 6.16 -6.46
CA GLY A 245 10.62 6.69 -5.74
C GLY A 245 10.29 7.41 -4.44
N ILE A 246 9.10 7.18 -3.88
CA ILE A 246 8.74 7.77 -2.58
C ILE A 246 9.54 7.11 -1.45
N SER A 247 10.06 7.91 -0.55
CA SER A 247 10.76 7.45 0.65
C SER A 247 9.79 6.82 1.66
N THR A 248 10.32 6.02 2.58
CA THR A 248 9.55 5.38 3.66
C THR A 248 8.82 6.36 4.58
N ASP A 249 9.36 7.57 4.73
CA ASP A 249 8.72 8.66 5.48
C ASP A 249 7.61 9.36 4.69
N GLY A 250 7.42 8.96 3.42
CA GLY A 250 6.42 9.51 2.53
C GLY A 250 6.79 10.83 1.89
N SER A 251 8.01 11.30 2.07
CA SER A 251 8.54 12.41 1.28
C SER A 251 8.82 11.94 -0.15
N THR A 252 8.71 12.84 -1.12
CA THR A 252 9.15 12.55 -2.48
C THR A 252 10.67 12.49 -2.48
N SER A 253 11.22 11.28 -2.57
CA SER A 253 12.65 11.13 -2.78
C SER A 253 12.98 11.55 -4.21
N THR A 254 13.75 12.59 -4.34
CA THR A 254 14.43 12.88 -5.59
C THR A 254 15.61 11.92 -5.73
N SER A 255 15.38 10.86 -6.41
CA SER A 255 16.34 10.08 -7.23
C SER A 255 17.65 9.50 -6.66
N THR A 256 18.03 9.65 -5.42
CA THR A 256 19.36 9.26 -4.96
C THR A 256 19.41 8.53 -3.62
N GLY A 257 18.37 7.88 -3.24
CA GLY A 257 18.36 7.09 -2.01
C GLY A 257 17.91 5.65 -2.26
N THR A 258 18.17 4.78 -1.34
CA THR A 258 17.57 3.45 -1.23
C THR A 258 16.06 3.54 -1.40
N GLY A 259 15.57 3.23 -2.58
CA GLY A 259 14.17 3.44 -2.99
C GLY A 259 13.97 4.63 -3.94
N GLY A 260 15.04 5.31 -4.34
CA GLY A 260 15.01 6.40 -5.30
C GLY A 260 14.78 5.96 -6.74
N ALA A 261 14.85 6.90 -7.64
CA ALA A 261 14.65 6.66 -9.05
C ALA A 261 15.67 5.66 -9.61
N TRP A 262 15.15 4.72 -10.34
CA TRP A 262 15.97 3.78 -11.10
C TRP A 262 16.49 4.44 -12.35
N ALA A 263 17.66 3.99 -12.80
CA ALA A 263 18.15 4.36 -14.10
C ALA A 263 17.04 4.11 -15.14
N ASN A 264 16.66 5.15 -15.86
CA ASN A 264 15.67 5.16 -16.93
C ASN A 264 14.18 4.97 -16.49
N ASN A 265 13.83 5.05 -15.24
CA ASN A 265 12.43 4.85 -14.76
C ASN A 265 11.75 3.56 -15.26
N LEU A 266 12.52 2.54 -15.61
CA LEU A 266 12.03 1.30 -16.23
C LEU A 266 11.44 0.35 -15.20
N SER A 267 11.98 0.32 -14.00
CA SER A 267 11.53 -0.55 -12.94
C SER A 267 11.38 0.22 -11.64
N ASP A 268 10.43 -0.19 -10.85
CA ASP A 268 10.12 0.34 -9.53
C ASP A 268 9.84 -0.82 -8.59
N TRP A 269 9.29 -0.56 -7.44
CA TRP A 269 8.87 -1.60 -6.54
C TRP A 269 7.60 -2.30 -7.03
N ILE A 270 7.52 -3.61 -6.75
CA ILE A 270 6.33 -4.43 -6.83
C ILE A 270 6.22 -5.19 -5.52
N PHE A 271 5.06 -5.16 -4.89
CA PHE A 271 4.79 -5.94 -3.69
C PHE A 271 4.03 -7.19 -4.04
N PHE A 272 4.67 -8.35 -3.87
CA PHE A 272 4.05 -9.67 -3.95
C PHE A 272 3.67 -10.10 -2.56
N PHE A 273 2.47 -10.58 -2.36
CA PHE A 273 2.03 -10.97 -1.03
C PHE A 273 0.97 -12.06 -1.05
N GLY A 274 0.94 -12.81 0.05
CA GLY A 274 -0.08 -13.79 0.34
C GLY A 274 -1.09 -13.30 1.36
N ASN A 275 -1.64 -14.18 2.14
CA ASN A 275 -2.62 -13.88 3.16
C ASN A 275 -1.98 -13.40 4.47
N ASP A 276 -2.72 -12.65 5.29
CA ASP A 276 -2.36 -12.22 6.65
C ASP A 276 -1.02 -11.46 6.69
N THR A 277 -0.95 -10.35 5.98
CA THR A 277 0.29 -9.58 5.76
C THR A 277 0.35 -8.29 6.56
N VAL A 278 -0.65 -7.44 6.44
CA VAL A 278 -0.78 -6.16 7.13
C VAL A 278 -2.11 -6.13 7.85
N ALA A 279 -2.09 -5.76 9.12
CA ALA A 279 -3.30 -5.56 9.92
C ALA A 279 -3.60 -4.07 10.07
N GLU A 280 -4.87 -3.72 10.03
CA GLU A 280 -5.41 -2.40 10.38
C GLU A 280 -6.17 -2.54 11.70
N ALA A 281 -5.73 -1.85 12.75
CA ALA A 281 -6.44 -1.81 14.02
C ALA A 281 -7.24 -0.51 14.13
N ILE A 282 -8.55 -0.61 14.28
CA ILE A 282 -9.47 0.53 14.32
C ILE A 282 -10.00 0.71 15.74
N ALA A 283 -9.62 1.81 16.39
CA ALA A 283 -10.18 2.21 17.69
C ALA A 283 -11.38 3.15 17.54
N VAL A 284 -11.28 4.13 16.62
CA VAL A 284 -12.39 5.00 16.20
C VAL A 284 -12.37 5.04 14.68
N PRO A 285 -13.44 4.58 14.03
CA PRO A 285 -13.52 4.61 12.57
C PRO A 285 -13.48 6.05 12.04
N GLU A 286 -13.20 6.18 10.75
CA GLU A 286 -13.19 7.47 10.10
C GLU A 286 -14.53 8.18 10.21
N GLU A 287 -14.54 9.37 10.78
CA GLU A 287 -15.74 10.19 10.94
C GLU A 287 -15.50 11.64 10.52
N MET A 288 -16.55 12.27 10.04
CA MET A 288 -16.52 13.71 9.73
C MET A 288 -16.93 14.51 10.95
N ARG A 289 -16.10 15.50 11.31
CA ARG A 289 -16.35 16.43 12.43
C ARG A 289 -16.49 17.86 11.92
N GLY A 290 -17.55 18.52 12.33
CA GLY A 290 -17.71 19.96 12.10
C GLY A 290 -16.90 20.78 13.10
N LYS A 291 -16.25 21.84 12.63
CA LYS A 291 -15.61 22.80 13.52
C LYS A 291 -16.69 23.53 14.34
N ILE A 292 -16.49 23.68 15.63
CA ILE A 292 -17.32 24.58 16.45
C ILE A 292 -17.11 25.98 15.89
N PRO A 293 -18.16 26.67 15.45
CA PRO A 293 -18.03 27.98 14.87
C PRO A 293 -17.39 28.99 15.84
N SER A 294 -16.37 29.68 15.35
CA SER A 294 -15.67 30.73 16.11
C SER A 294 -15.80 32.07 15.40
N ASP A 295 -15.37 33.15 16.03
CA ASP A 295 -15.47 34.51 15.49
C ASP A 295 -16.92 34.84 15.10
N TYR A 296 -17.83 34.71 16.09
CA TYR A 296 -19.28 34.98 15.91
C TYR A 296 -19.92 34.22 14.74
N GLY A 297 -19.46 33.01 14.47
CA GLY A 297 -19.95 32.15 13.38
C GLY A 297 -19.32 32.40 12.01
N ARG A 298 -18.36 33.32 11.90
CA ARG A 298 -17.69 33.65 10.63
C ARG A 298 -16.68 32.59 10.20
N SER A 299 -16.07 31.86 11.17
CA SER A 299 -15.11 30.78 10.90
C SER A 299 -15.78 29.42 11.04
N LYS A 300 -15.97 28.75 9.92
CA LYS A 300 -16.53 27.41 9.81
C LYS A 300 -15.45 26.42 9.32
N GLY A 301 -15.69 25.14 9.37
CA GLY A 301 -14.78 24.12 8.85
C GLY A 301 -15.33 22.72 9.03
N VAL A 302 -14.78 21.79 8.27
CA VAL A 302 -15.03 20.36 8.38
C VAL A 302 -13.68 19.66 8.45
N ALA A 303 -13.61 18.62 9.26
CA ALA A 303 -12.44 17.75 9.39
C ALA A 303 -12.87 16.30 9.27
N TRP A 304 -11.96 15.42 8.84
CA TRP A 304 -12.09 14.01 9.11
C TRP A 304 -11.13 13.64 10.25
N TYR A 305 -11.53 12.66 11.02
CA TYR A 305 -10.77 12.15 12.16
C TYR A 305 -10.82 10.63 12.18
N TYR A 306 -9.70 10.02 12.53
CA TYR A 306 -9.54 8.58 12.66
C TYR A 306 -8.57 8.29 13.79
N LEU A 307 -8.85 7.27 14.57
CA LEU A 307 -7.97 6.75 15.60
C LEU A 307 -7.74 5.26 15.35
N GLY A 308 -6.55 4.92 14.94
CA GLY A 308 -6.19 3.56 14.57
C GLY A 308 -4.75 3.49 14.07
N GLY A 309 -4.36 2.35 13.52
CA GLY A 309 -3.03 2.17 12.99
C GLY A 309 -2.93 1.00 12.04
N PHE A 310 -1.81 0.94 11.35
CA PHE A 310 -1.45 -0.17 10.47
C PHE A 310 -0.17 -0.82 10.99
N GLY A 311 -0.05 -2.12 10.86
CA GLY A 311 1.15 -2.85 11.25
C GLY A 311 1.37 -4.09 10.40
N ILE A 312 2.64 -4.41 10.14
CA ILE A 312 3.01 -5.66 9.49
C ILE A 312 2.82 -6.82 10.48
N VAL A 313 2.14 -7.88 10.06
CA VAL A 313 1.82 -8.99 10.96
C VAL A 313 3.06 -9.82 11.28
N HIS A 314 3.86 -10.12 10.26
CA HIS A 314 5.03 -10.98 10.37
C HIS A 314 6.31 -10.15 10.34
N THR A 315 6.87 -9.86 11.51
CA THR A 315 8.07 -9.03 11.69
C THR A 315 9.37 -9.78 11.49
N LEU A 316 9.37 -11.12 11.59
CA LEU A 316 10.56 -11.93 11.37
C LEU A 316 10.71 -12.32 9.90
N ALA A 317 11.94 -12.29 9.39
CA ALA A 317 12.25 -12.64 8.00
C ALA A 317 11.84 -14.08 7.64
N ALA A 318 11.92 -15.01 8.60
CA ALA A 318 11.50 -16.41 8.39
C ALA A 318 10.01 -16.54 8.07
N ASN A 319 9.19 -15.70 8.72
CA ASN A 319 7.72 -15.73 8.60
C ASN A 319 7.18 -14.63 7.68
N ALA A 320 8.04 -13.81 7.06
CA ALA A 320 7.62 -12.70 6.22
C ALA A 320 6.85 -13.20 4.99
N ARG A 321 5.67 -12.62 4.76
CA ARG A 321 4.72 -13.02 3.71
C ARG A 321 4.61 -12.01 2.58
N ILE A 322 5.42 -10.97 2.60
CA ILE A 322 5.49 -9.94 1.58
C ILE A 322 6.88 -9.98 0.97
N VAL A 323 6.97 -10.12 -0.35
CA VAL A 323 8.21 -10.01 -1.11
C VAL A 323 8.18 -8.72 -1.91
N LYS A 324 9.10 -7.82 -1.66
CA LYS A 324 9.23 -6.60 -2.43
C LYS A 324 10.27 -6.80 -3.54
N TRP A 325 9.85 -6.70 -4.79
CA TRP A 325 10.76 -6.39 -5.88
C TRP A 325 11.27 -4.97 -5.68
N ASP A 326 12.55 -4.83 -5.54
CA ASP A 326 13.18 -3.55 -5.23
C ASP A 326 14.34 -3.27 -6.17
N SER A 327 14.42 -2.05 -6.63
CA SER A 327 15.58 -1.56 -7.33
C SER A 327 16.43 -0.79 -6.33
N ALA A 328 17.58 -1.30 -5.97
CA ALA A 328 18.59 -0.48 -5.31
C ALA A 328 19.23 0.43 -6.36
N ALA A 329 19.21 1.72 -6.10
CA ALA A 329 19.88 2.70 -6.95
C ALA A 329 21.40 2.64 -6.77
#